data_8efaa4232dbc6350d0143da1c3472d7d
#
_entry.id   8efaa4232dbc6350d0143da1c3472d7d
#
_cell.length_a   1.000
_cell.length_b   1.000
_cell.length_c   1.000
_cell.angle_alpha   90.00
_cell.angle_beta   90.00
_cell.angle_gamma   90.00
#
_symmetry.space_group_name_H-M   'P 1'
#
loop_
_entity.id
_entity.type
_entity.pdbx_description
1 polymer ?
#
loop_
_entity_poly.entity_id
_entity_poly.type
_entity_poly.pdbx_seq_one_letter_code
_entity_poly.pdbx_strand_id
1 'polypeptide(L)'
;AASDVYKRQGEINEARELERQGKAQGTTADWGKLEDLLGRAGTAVNEAKAHGQQDPLSQHTALTSIDTQLDEALDRVREKTSTHARQLDLFRQQISVAESNIQAAEDLISSRGRIIGSGARTALADAKRLHAQALHTERSDIRAALQSSREAVAAAQAALQRAKDDIDEHRRRQQRQQMGNAAGNVVTG
;
A
#
# COMPACT_ATOMS: atom_id res chain seq x y z
N ALA A 1 36.65 -24.70 5.46
CA ALA A 1 36.45 -25.10 4.04
C ALA A 1 35.13 -25.79 3.75
N ALA A 2 34.84 -27.00 4.28
CA ALA A 2 33.55 -27.67 4.04
C ALA A 2 32.37 -26.90 4.70
N SER A 3 32.55 -26.42 5.92
CA SER A 3 31.57 -25.63 6.65
C SER A 3 31.14 -24.36 5.90
N ASP A 4 32.08 -23.68 5.27
CA ASP A 4 31.82 -22.44 4.53
C ASP A 4 31.02 -22.69 3.26
N VAL A 5 31.25 -23.81 2.59
CA VAL A 5 30.48 -24.23 1.41
C VAL A 5 29.01 -24.54 1.77
N TYR A 6 28.78 -25.21 2.88
CA TYR A 6 27.42 -25.51 3.34
C TYR A 6 26.69 -24.24 3.79
N LYS A 7 27.37 -23.34 4.49
CA LYS A 7 26.81 -22.05 4.88
C LYS A 7 26.33 -21.25 3.67
N ARG A 8 27.19 -21.16 2.65
CA ARG A 8 26.87 -20.44 1.40
C ARG A 8 25.72 -21.07 0.63
N GLN A 9 25.64 -22.39 0.60
CA GLN A 9 24.49 -23.06 -0.01
C GLN A 9 23.18 -22.67 0.71
N GLY A 10 23.21 -22.52 2.05
CA GLY A 10 22.09 -22.03 2.83
C GLY A 10 21.72 -20.59 2.46
N GLU A 11 22.68 -19.69 2.36
CA GLU A 11 22.50 -18.30 1.96
C GLU A 11 21.92 -18.15 0.55
N ILE A 12 22.36 -18.95 -0.41
CA ILE A 12 21.81 -19.00 -1.77
C ILE A 12 20.34 -19.43 -1.75
N ASN A 13 20.00 -20.43 -0.95
CA ASN A 13 18.62 -20.92 -0.84
C ASN A 13 17.70 -19.88 -0.19
N GLU A 14 18.18 -19.21 0.85
CA GLU A 14 17.46 -18.10 1.50
C GLU A 14 17.22 -16.95 0.53
N ALA A 15 18.24 -16.59 -0.28
CA ALA A 15 18.15 -15.55 -1.28
C ALA A 15 17.11 -15.86 -2.36
N ARG A 16 17.05 -17.10 -2.83
CA ARG A 16 16.04 -17.55 -3.81
C ARG A 16 14.63 -17.49 -3.21
N GLU A 17 14.48 -17.86 -1.95
CA GLU A 17 13.19 -17.75 -1.28
C GLU A 17 12.75 -16.28 -1.12
N LEU A 18 13.65 -15.40 -0.74
CA LEU A 18 13.40 -13.95 -0.67
C LEU A 18 13.02 -13.36 -2.03
N GLU A 19 13.69 -13.80 -3.11
CA GLU A 19 13.35 -13.43 -4.48
C GLU A 19 11.93 -13.86 -4.84
N ARG A 20 11.59 -15.12 -4.56
CA ARG A 20 10.26 -15.68 -4.82
C ARG A 20 9.17 -14.91 -4.08
N GLN A 21 9.37 -14.63 -2.80
CA GLN A 21 8.44 -13.87 -1.97
C GLN A 21 8.31 -12.42 -2.44
N GLY A 22 9.42 -11.76 -2.75
CA GLY A 22 9.41 -10.38 -3.22
C GLY A 22 8.68 -10.23 -4.56
N LYS A 23 8.93 -11.14 -5.52
CA LYS A 23 8.22 -11.18 -6.81
C LYS A 23 6.72 -11.44 -6.62
N ALA A 24 6.34 -12.36 -5.74
CA ALA A 24 4.95 -12.67 -5.45
C ALA A 24 4.19 -11.49 -4.82
N GLN A 25 4.86 -10.67 -4.03
CA GLN A 25 4.32 -9.46 -3.41
C GLN A 25 4.32 -8.24 -4.34
N GLY A 26 4.91 -8.34 -5.54
CA GLY A 26 5.04 -7.23 -6.48
C GLY A 26 6.14 -6.21 -6.09
N THR A 27 7.11 -6.60 -5.27
CA THR A 27 8.23 -5.74 -4.90
C THR A 27 9.07 -5.39 -6.13
N THR A 28 9.29 -4.10 -6.37
CA THR A 28 10.16 -3.62 -7.44
C THR A 28 11.61 -3.63 -6.95
N ALA A 29 12.42 -4.56 -7.46
CA ALA A 29 13.85 -4.68 -7.19
C ALA A 29 14.60 -5.09 -8.46
N ASP A 30 15.93 -5.00 -8.45
CA ASP A 30 16.77 -5.50 -9.54
C ASP A 30 16.97 -7.02 -9.41
N TRP A 31 15.89 -7.74 -9.77
CA TRP A 31 15.86 -9.19 -9.72
C TRP A 31 16.85 -9.83 -10.67
N GLY A 32 17.07 -9.22 -11.86
CA GLY A 32 18.04 -9.72 -12.83
C GLY A 32 19.46 -9.73 -12.29
N LYS A 33 19.85 -8.66 -11.57
CA LYS A 33 21.16 -8.61 -10.91
C LYS A 33 21.29 -9.63 -9.78
N LEU A 34 20.23 -9.84 -9.01
CA LEU A 34 20.22 -10.86 -7.96
C LEU A 34 20.34 -12.28 -8.55
N GLU A 35 19.61 -12.59 -9.63
CA GLU A 35 19.66 -13.88 -10.32
C GLU A 35 21.06 -14.15 -10.89
N ASP A 36 21.72 -13.16 -11.51
CA ASP A 36 23.10 -13.27 -12.00
C ASP A 36 24.07 -13.57 -10.87
N LEU A 37 24.00 -12.84 -9.76
CA LEU A 37 24.83 -13.07 -8.59
C LEU A 37 24.60 -14.44 -7.95
N LEU A 38 23.35 -14.90 -7.88
CA LEU A 38 23.01 -16.23 -7.38
C LEU A 38 23.55 -17.34 -8.30
N GLY A 39 23.50 -17.14 -9.61
CA GLY A 39 24.08 -18.05 -10.59
C GLY A 39 25.59 -18.16 -10.43
N ARG A 40 26.28 -17.04 -10.32
CA ARG A 40 27.75 -16.97 -10.10
C ARG A 40 28.15 -17.59 -8.75
N ALA A 41 27.39 -17.33 -7.68
CA ALA A 41 27.64 -17.92 -6.38
C ALA A 41 27.46 -19.45 -6.41
N GLY A 42 26.42 -19.95 -7.09
CA GLY A 42 26.18 -21.38 -7.27
C GLY A 42 27.33 -22.07 -8.05
N THR A 43 27.81 -21.45 -9.12
CA THR A 43 28.96 -21.94 -9.89
C THR A 43 30.22 -21.99 -9.02
N ALA A 44 30.52 -20.93 -8.29
CA ALA A 44 31.69 -20.86 -7.42
C ALA A 44 31.66 -21.90 -6.29
N VAL A 45 30.49 -22.15 -5.71
CA VAL A 45 30.26 -23.20 -4.71
C VAL A 45 30.52 -24.59 -5.31
N ASN A 46 30.03 -24.85 -6.51
CA ASN A 46 30.24 -26.14 -7.20
C ASN A 46 31.72 -26.36 -7.58
N GLU A 47 32.41 -25.34 -8.07
CA GLU A 47 33.85 -25.39 -8.37
C GLU A 47 34.66 -25.63 -7.10
N ALA A 48 34.34 -24.97 -5.98
CA ALA A 48 34.99 -25.18 -4.69
C ALA A 48 34.78 -26.62 -4.17
N LYS A 49 33.60 -27.22 -4.40
CA LYS A 49 33.34 -28.63 -4.08
C LYS A 49 34.17 -29.60 -4.94
N ALA A 50 34.33 -29.30 -6.23
CA ALA A 50 35.03 -30.17 -7.19
C ALA A 50 36.56 -30.07 -7.11
N HIS A 51 37.09 -28.87 -6.90
CA HIS A 51 38.53 -28.58 -7.07
C HIS A 51 39.19 -27.90 -5.87
N GLY A 52 38.52 -27.83 -4.71
CA GLY A 52 38.97 -27.07 -3.53
C GLY A 52 40.31 -27.45 -2.93
N GLN A 53 40.91 -28.56 -3.36
CA GLN A 53 42.24 -29.00 -2.95
C GLN A 53 43.36 -28.59 -3.89
N GLN A 54 43.07 -28.11 -5.11
CA GLN A 54 44.09 -27.84 -6.14
C GLN A 54 44.56 -26.38 -6.13
N ASP A 55 43.69 -25.40 -5.83
CA ASP A 55 44.06 -23.99 -5.69
C ASP A 55 43.18 -23.27 -4.64
N PRO A 56 43.49 -23.45 -3.35
CA PRO A 56 42.66 -22.90 -2.27
C PRO A 56 42.66 -21.37 -2.22
N LEU A 57 43.70 -20.70 -2.66
CA LEU A 57 43.88 -19.26 -2.50
C LEU A 57 43.05 -18.46 -3.52
N SER A 58 43.12 -18.82 -4.80
CA SER A 58 42.32 -18.21 -5.87
C SER A 58 40.84 -18.42 -5.63
N GLN A 59 40.46 -19.62 -5.22
CA GLN A 59 39.04 -19.94 -4.92
C GLN A 59 38.53 -19.17 -3.72
N HIS A 60 39.33 -19.01 -2.67
CA HIS A 60 38.96 -18.19 -1.51
C HIS A 60 38.70 -16.73 -1.88
N THR A 61 39.57 -16.15 -2.71
CA THR A 61 39.42 -14.76 -3.17
C THR A 61 38.18 -14.57 -4.04
N ALA A 62 37.93 -15.47 -4.99
CA ALA A 62 36.75 -15.41 -5.86
C ALA A 62 35.44 -15.55 -5.06
N LEU A 63 35.40 -16.47 -4.11
CA LEU A 63 34.28 -16.70 -3.23
C LEU A 63 34.00 -15.48 -2.33
N THR A 64 35.03 -14.87 -1.76
CA THR A 64 34.89 -13.68 -0.89
C THR A 64 34.35 -12.49 -1.67
N SER A 65 34.80 -12.27 -2.91
CA SER A 65 34.27 -11.19 -3.75
C SER A 65 32.82 -11.38 -4.12
N ILE A 66 32.40 -12.61 -4.43
CA ILE A 66 31.00 -12.94 -4.74
C ILE A 66 30.13 -12.78 -3.50
N ASP A 67 30.59 -13.20 -2.33
CA ASP A 67 29.88 -13.05 -1.06
C ASP A 67 29.56 -11.58 -0.76
N THR A 68 30.56 -10.71 -0.86
CA THR A 68 30.34 -9.28 -0.62
C THR A 68 29.27 -8.69 -1.55
N GLN A 69 29.33 -9.03 -2.86
CA GLN A 69 28.36 -8.56 -3.83
C GLN A 69 26.96 -9.13 -3.58
N LEU A 70 26.89 -10.38 -3.17
CA LEU A 70 25.62 -11.05 -2.85
C LEU A 70 24.98 -10.45 -1.59
N ASP A 71 25.76 -10.25 -0.52
CA ASP A 71 25.30 -9.64 0.72
C ASP A 71 24.74 -8.23 0.48
N GLU A 72 25.45 -7.39 -0.27
CA GLU A 72 24.96 -6.05 -0.63
C GLU A 72 23.68 -6.09 -1.47
N ALA A 73 23.57 -7.05 -2.39
CA ALA A 73 22.35 -7.19 -3.21
C ALA A 73 21.18 -7.68 -2.37
N LEU A 74 21.40 -8.62 -1.45
CA LEU A 74 20.41 -9.14 -0.52
C LEU A 74 19.90 -8.06 0.44
N ASP A 75 20.79 -7.26 1.01
CA ASP A 75 20.41 -6.18 1.92
C ASP A 75 19.51 -5.16 1.22
N ARG A 76 19.84 -4.79 -0.03
CA ARG A 76 19.01 -3.90 -0.84
C ARG A 76 17.62 -4.50 -1.13
N VAL A 77 17.57 -5.78 -1.45
CA VAL A 77 16.29 -6.47 -1.71
C VAL A 77 15.47 -6.61 -0.43
N ARG A 78 16.09 -6.94 0.70
CA ARG A 78 15.42 -7.00 2.01
C ARG A 78 14.81 -5.66 2.40
N GLU A 79 15.56 -4.56 2.21
CA GLU A 79 15.07 -3.21 2.48
C GLU A 79 13.87 -2.86 1.60
N LYS A 80 13.95 -3.10 0.29
CA LYS A 80 12.85 -2.85 -0.65
C LYS A 80 11.63 -3.70 -0.34
N THR A 81 11.81 -4.97 -0.03
CA THR A 81 10.70 -5.88 0.32
C THR A 81 10.03 -5.44 1.62
N SER A 82 10.80 -5.05 2.64
CA SER A 82 10.28 -4.52 3.90
C SER A 82 9.52 -3.20 3.70
N THR A 83 10.04 -2.31 2.87
CA THR A 83 9.39 -1.04 2.54
C THR A 83 8.08 -1.27 1.80
N HIS A 84 8.08 -2.17 0.81
CA HIS A 84 6.89 -2.54 0.06
C HIS A 84 5.81 -3.15 0.96
N ALA A 85 6.18 -4.07 1.86
CA ALA A 85 5.25 -4.66 2.83
C ALA A 85 4.58 -3.60 3.71
N ARG A 86 5.35 -2.62 4.21
CA ARG A 86 4.79 -1.50 4.99
C ARG A 86 3.84 -0.64 4.16
N GLN A 87 4.16 -0.37 2.90
CA GLN A 87 3.27 0.37 1.99
C GLN A 87 1.97 -0.38 1.73
N LEU A 88 2.01 -1.71 1.57
CA LEU A 88 0.82 -2.54 1.43
C LEU A 88 -0.06 -2.50 2.69
N ASP A 89 0.53 -2.58 3.88
CA ASP A 89 -0.22 -2.49 5.13
C ASP A 89 -0.90 -1.14 5.30
N LEU A 90 -0.20 -0.05 5.01
CA LEU A 90 -0.77 1.30 5.01
C LEU A 90 -1.89 1.43 3.97
N PHE A 91 -1.70 0.89 2.78
CA PHE A 91 -2.71 0.88 1.72
C PHE A 91 -3.99 0.18 2.18
N ARG A 92 -3.88 -1.03 2.76
CA ARG A 92 -5.02 -1.78 3.29
C ARG A 92 -5.79 -1.01 4.36
N GLN A 93 -5.06 -0.35 5.27
CA GLN A 93 -5.66 0.49 6.29
C GLN A 93 -6.43 1.66 5.67
N GLN A 94 -5.83 2.36 4.71
CA GLN A 94 -6.46 3.50 4.03
C GLN A 94 -7.70 3.08 3.23
N ILE A 95 -7.62 1.96 2.51
CA ILE A 95 -8.76 1.41 1.77
C ILE A 95 -9.92 1.08 2.71
N SER A 96 -9.67 0.41 3.82
CA SER A 96 -10.70 0.09 4.81
C SER A 96 -11.37 1.34 5.39
N VAL A 97 -10.60 2.39 5.68
CA VAL A 97 -11.13 3.67 6.15
C VAL A 97 -11.96 4.36 5.05
N ALA A 98 -11.49 4.34 3.80
CA ALA A 98 -12.22 4.90 2.67
C ALA A 98 -13.57 4.19 2.46
N GLU A 99 -13.59 2.87 2.47
CA GLU A 99 -14.79 2.05 2.34
C GLU A 99 -15.82 2.36 3.44
N SER A 100 -15.37 2.40 4.69
CA SER A 100 -16.24 2.74 5.82
C SER A 100 -16.85 4.13 5.69
N ASN A 101 -16.07 5.13 5.30
CA ASN A 101 -16.57 6.50 5.12
C ASN A 101 -17.47 6.63 3.89
N ILE A 102 -17.18 5.93 2.79
CA ILE A 102 -18.03 5.87 1.60
C ILE A 102 -19.38 5.28 1.97
N GLN A 103 -19.39 4.14 2.66
CA GLN A 103 -20.63 3.48 3.08
C GLN A 103 -21.47 4.39 3.99
N ALA A 104 -20.85 5.03 4.97
CA ALA A 104 -21.54 5.96 5.86
C ALA A 104 -22.11 7.18 5.11
N ALA A 105 -21.39 7.70 4.11
CA ALA A 105 -21.88 8.78 3.26
C ALA A 105 -23.05 8.33 2.37
N GLU A 106 -23.00 7.14 1.80
CA GLU A 106 -24.08 6.55 1.02
C GLU A 106 -25.35 6.38 1.85
N ASP A 107 -25.23 5.81 3.03
CA ASP A 107 -26.36 5.58 3.94
C ASP A 107 -27.01 6.91 4.33
N LEU A 108 -26.21 7.92 4.64
CA LEU A 108 -26.71 9.24 5.00
C LEU A 108 -27.42 9.94 3.82
N ILE A 109 -26.82 9.89 2.64
CA ILE A 109 -27.38 10.47 1.41
C ILE A 109 -28.66 9.73 1.00
N SER A 110 -28.69 8.41 1.11
CA SER A 110 -29.88 7.60 0.78
C SER A 110 -31.04 7.88 1.72
N SER A 111 -30.76 7.94 3.03
CA SER A 111 -31.80 8.17 4.03
C SER A 111 -32.35 9.60 4.06
N ARG A 112 -31.59 10.60 3.64
CA ARG A 112 -31.90 12.02 3.71
C ARG A 112 -31.84 12.75 2.38
N GLY A 113 -31.93 12.03 1.27
CA GLY A 113 -31.62 12.48 -0.10
C GLY A 113 -32.30 13.77 -0.55
N ARG A 114 -33.50 14.10 -0.04
CA ARG A 114 -34.20 15.35 -0.42
C ARG A 114 -33.54 16.63 0.09
N ILE A 115 -32.78 16.54 1.19
CA ILE A 115 -32.20 17.70 1.86
C ILE A 115 -30.69 17.80 1.63
N ILE A 116 -30.09 16.75 1.07
CA ILE A 116 -28.66 16.72 0.80
C ILE A 116 -28.35 17.26 -0.60
N GLY A 117 -27.49 18.25 -0.65
CA GLY A 117 -27.11 18.98 -1.86
C GLY A 117 -26.18 18.20 -2.80
N SER A 118 -25.92 18.80 -3.95
CA SER A 118 -25.04 18.22 -4.97
C SER A 118 -23.58 18.11 -4.51
N GLY A 119 -23.11 19.00 -3.63
CA GLY A 119 -21.74 18.99 -3.14
C GLY A 119 -21.34 17.71 -2.40
N ALA A 120 -22.23 17.17 -1.56
CA ALA A 120 -22.01 15.90 -0.88
C ALA A 120 -22.01 14.72 -1.87
N ARG A 121 -22.92 14.73 -2.86
CA ARG A 121 -23.02 13.70 -3.89
C ARG A 121 -21.79 13.67 -4.80
N THR A 122 -21.30 14.83 -5.21
CA THR A 122 -20.08 14.95 -6.02
C THR A 122 -18.88 14.42 -5.26
N ALA A 123 -18.70 14.82 -4.00
CA ALA A 123 -17.62 14.33 -3.16
C ALA A 123 -17.68 12.81 -2.95
N LEU A 124 -18.89 12.22 -2.81
CA LEU A 124 -19.05 10.77 -2.75
C LEU A 124 -18.65 10.08 -4.06
N ALA A 125 -19.07 10.64 -5.20
CA ALA A 125 -18.68 10.10 -6.52
C ALA A 125 -17.15 10.14 -6.72
N ASP A 126 -16.49 11.23 -6.32
CA ASP A 126 -15.03 11.34 -6.35
C ASP A 126 -14.36 10.32 -5.42
N ALA A 127 -14.88 10.12 -4.21
CA ALA A 127 -14.36 9.13 -3.28
C ALA A 127 -14.42 7.71 -3.88
N LYS A 128 -15.53 7.34 -4.49
CA LYS A 128 -15.70 6.04 -5.16
C LYS A 128 -14.75 5.86 -6.33
N ARG A 129 -14.59 6.89 -7.14
CA ARG A 129 -13.67 6.88 -8.28
C ARG A 129 -12.22 6.70 -7.82
N LEU A 130 -11.79 7.45 -6.81
CA LEU A 130 -10.45 7.37 -6.25
C LEU A 130 -10.18 6.02 -5.56
N HIS A 131 -11.17 5.47 -4.86
CA HIS A 131 -11.11 4.15 -4.28
C HIS A 131 -10.92 3.07 -5.37
N ALA A 132 -11.71 3.10 -6.44
CA ALA A 132 -11.57 2.17 -7.56
C ALA A 132 -10.20 2.30 -8.25
N GLN A 133 -9.71 3.54 -8.44
CA GLN A 133 -8.38 3.80 -8.98
C GLN A 133 -7.28 3.22 -8.08
N ALA A 134 -7.38 3.38 -6.77
CA ALA A 134 -6.43 2.84 -5.80
C ALA A 134 -6.34 1.31 -5.90
N LEU A 135 -7.46 0.62 -5.93
CA LEU A 135 -7.52 -0.84 -6.09
C LEU A 135 -6.96 -1.30 -7.44
N HIS A 136 -7.19 -0.55 -8.51
CA HIS A 136 -6.68 -0.88 -9.83
C HIS A 136 -5.16 -0.76 -9.92
N THR A 137 -4.56 0.23 -9.25
CA THR A 137 -3.12 0.50 -9.33
C THR A 137 -2.28 -0.24 -8.29
N GLU A 138 -2.90 -0.90 -7.29
CA GLU A 138 -2.20 -1.56 -6.18
C GLU A 138 -1.06 -2.47 -6.65
N ARG A 139 -1.30 -3.31 -7.65
CA ARG A 139 -0.32 -4.30 -8.12
C ARG A 139 0.78 -3.72 -9.00
N SER A 140 0.51 -2.63 -9.69
CA SER A 140 1.46 -2.02 -10.64
C SER A 140 2.29 -0.91 -10.00
N ASP A 141 1.68 -0.11 -9.12
CA ASP A 141 2.33 1.02 -8.44
C ASP A 141 1.70 1.27 -7.07
N ILE A 142 2.28 0.67 -6.04
CA ILE A 142 1.79 0.80 -4.66
C ILE A 142 1.85 2.24 -4.13
N ARG A 143 2.78 3.07 -4.63
CA ARG A 143 2.86 4.48 -4.21
C ARG A 143 1.70 5.29 -4.78
N ALA A 144 1.41 5.11 -6.06
CA ALA A 144 0.25 5.74 -6.70
C ALA A 144 -1.06 5.25 -6.06
N ALA A 145 -1.18 3.95 -5.79
CA ALA A 145 -2.32 3.36 -5.11
C ALA A 145 -2.52 3.95 -3.70
N LEU A 146 -1.44 4.09 -2.92
CA LEU A 146 -1.46 4.68 -1.59
C LEU A 146 -1.87 6.16 -1.64
N GLN A 147 -1.41 6.91 -2.63
CA GLN A 147 -1.83 8.29 -2.84
C GLN A 147 -3.33 8.37 -3.14
N SER A 148 -3.81 7.59 -4.10
CA SER A 148 -5.24 7.54 -4.46
C SER A 148 -6.12 7.09 -3.28
N SER A 149 -5.65 6.17 -2.44
CA SER A 149 -6.38 5.75 -1.24
C SER A 149 -6.52 6.86 -0.20
N ARG A 150 -5.47 7.67 0.02
CA ARG A 150 -5.54 8.85 0.90
C ARG A 150 -6.51 9.90 0.39
N GLU A 151 -6.48 10.16 -0.91
CA GLU A 151 -7.41 11.06 -1.57
C GLU A 151 -8.86 10.55 -1.49
N ALA A 152 -9.07 9.24 -1.62
CA ALA A 152 -10.38 8.61 -1.43
C ALA A 152 -10.92 8.80 -0.01
N VAL A 153 -10.06 8.63 1.02
CA VAL A 153 -10.42 8.90 2.42
C VAL A 153 -10.83 10.35 2.59
N ALA A 154 -10.05 11.30 2.09
CA ALA A 154 -10.35 12.73 2.20
C ALA A 154 -11.66 13.10 1.49
N ALA A 155 -11.90 12.59 0.29
CA ALA A 155 -13.14 12.82 -0.46
C ALA A 155 -14.35 12.21 0.25
N ALA A 156 -14.22 11.02 0.82
CA ALA A 156 -15.29 10.37 1.57
C ALA A 156 -15.64 11.13 2.88
N GLN A 157 -14.64 11.61 3.60
CA GLN A 157 -14.82 12.48 4.76
C GLN A 157 -15.51 13.80 4.38
N ALA A 158 -15.12 14.41 3.27
CA ALA A 158 -15.76 15.61 2.75
C ALA A 158 -17.22 15.34 2.37
N ALA A 159 -17.55 14.21 1.78
CA ALA A 159 -18.91 13.81 1.47
C ALA A 159 -19.78 13.69 2.73
N LEU A 160 -19.26 13.00 3.75
CA LEU A 160 -19.92 12.87 5.06
C LEU A 160 -20.15 14.22 5.73
N GLN A 161 -19.13 15.07 5.76
CA GLN A 161 -19.22 16.38 6.41
C GLN A 161 -20.25 17.28 5.71
N ARG A 162 -20.19 17.38 4.37
CA ARG A 162 -21.14 18.15 3.59
C ARG A 162 -22.58 17.65 3.77
N ALA A 163 -22.79 16.34 3.81
CA ALA A 163 -24.11 15.76 4.06
C ALA A 163 -24.64 16.13 5.46
N LYS A 164 -23.80 16.10 6.48
CA LYS A 164 -24.16 16.55 7.84
C LYS A 164 -24.50 18.03 7.88
N ASP A 165 -23.68 18.85 7.22
CA ASP A 165 -23.90 20.32 7.16
C ASP A 165 -25.22 20.64 6.48
N ASP A 166 -25.59 19.98 5.39
CA ASP A 166 -26.87 20.14 4.70
C ASP A 166 -28.05 19.78 5.62
N ILE A 167 -27.93 18.70 6.38
CA ILE A 167 -28.97 18.28 7.35
C ILE A 167 -29.13 19.33 8.46
N ASP A 168 -28.02 19.82 9.00
CA ASP A 168 -28.03 20.80 10.08
C ASP A 168 -28.59 22.16 9.61
N GLU A 169 -28.28 22.56 8.39
CA GLU A 169 -28.83 23.78 7.80
C GLU A 169 -30.33 23.65 7.59
N HIS A 170 -30.79 22.48 7.08
CA HIS A 170 -32.21 22.22 6.92
C HIS A 170 -32.96 22.30 8.27
N ARG A 171 -32.39 21.71 9.33
CA ARG A 171 -32.95 21.76 10.69
C ARG A 171 -33.05 23.19 11.21
N ARG A 172 -32.01 24.00 11.02
CA ARG A 172 -32.00 25.42 11.43
C ARG A 172 -33.06 26.24 10.67
N ARG A 173 -33.24 25.96 9.37
CA ARG A 173 -34.29 26.64 8.58
C ARG A 173 -35.70 26.31 9.12
N GLN A 174 -35.96 25.06 9.42
CA GLN A 174 -37.26 24.65 10.01
C GLN A 174 -37.49 25.31 11.36
N GLN A 175 -36.49 25.35 12.24
CA GLN A 175 -36.64 26.04 13.55
C GLN A 175 -36.95 27.52 13.39
N ARG A 176 -36.27 28.23 12.48
CA ARG A 176 -36.55 29.65 12.21
C ARG A 176 -37.96 29.87 11.70
N GLN A 177 -38.46 29.00 10.84
CA GLN A 177 -39.83 29.09 10.33
C GLN A 177 -40.88 28.88 11.45
N GLN A 178 -40.65 27.91 12.33
CA GLN A 178 -41.51 27.65 13.46
C GLN A 178 -41.56 28.83 14.44
N MET A 179 -40.41 29.42 14.75
CA MET A 179 -40.34 30.62 15.63
C MET A 179 -41.00 31.84 14.99
N GLY A 180 -40.84 32.04 13.67
CA GLY A 180 -41.50 33.14 12.94
C GLY A 180 -43.00 33.00 12.92
N ASN A 181 -43.52 31.79 12.72
CA ASN A 181 -44.99 31.54 12.76
C ASN A 181 -45.55 31.70 14.16
N ALA A 182 -44.81 31.30 15.21
CA ALA A 182 -45.25 31.48 16.60
C ALA A 182 -45.30 32.97 16.99
N ALA A 183 -44.36 33.77 16.54
CA ALA A 183 -44.35 35.22 16.78
C ALA A 183 -45.45 35.96 16.01
N GLY A 184 -45.77 35.51 14.77
CA GLY A 184 -46.86 36.09 13.97
C GLY A 184 -48.26 35.85 14.56
N ASN A 185 -48.47 34.76 15.29
CA ASN A 185 -49.75 34.40 15.88
C ASN A 185 -50.06 35.14 17.19
N VAL A 186 -49.05 35.78 17.82
CA VAL A 186 -49.21 36.55 19.05
C VAL A 186 -49.67 38.01 18.77
N VAL A 187 -49.54 38.50 17.53
CA VAL A 187 -49.85 39.87 17.13
C VAL A 187 -51.29 40.05 16.65
N THR A 188 -52.06 38.97 16.43
CA THR A 188 -53.44 38.98 15.90
C THR A 188 -54.51 38.51 16.91
N GLY A 189 -54.19 38.50 18.23
CA GLY A 189 -55.14 38.16 19.30
C GLY A 189 -55.54 39.32 20.14
#